data_f67a0600f0f491f5f42c7680b16b9d40
#
_entry.id   f67a0600f0f491f5f42c7680b16b9d40
#
_cell.length_a   1.000
_cell.length_b   1.000
_cell.length_c   1.000
_cell.angle_alpha   90.00
_cell.angle_beta   90.00
_cell.angle_gamma   90.00
#
_symmetry.space_group_name_H-M   'P 1'
#
loop_
_entity.id
_entity.type
_entity.pdbx_description
1 polymer ?
#
loop_
_entity_poly.entity_id
_entity_poly.type
_entity_poly.pdbx_seq_one_letter_code
_entity_poly.pdbx_strand_id
1 'polypeptide(L)'
;MTDALTFLKTRRSRPAKILKGPVPDKKALEALLIVAARTPDHGKLEPWRFVVLERAALRRLSILVRSIAEAAGPDIVDTVKTAHQFETGTLAVVVIESPKVCKKFPVIEQTYSAGAVCLSLL
;
A
#
# COMPACT_ATOMS: atom_id res chain seq x y z
N MET A 1 -8.07 -25.16 -3.16
CA MET A 1 -8.50 -23.78 -2.81
C MET A 1 -8.43 -23.67 -1.30
N THR A 2 -7.64 -22.75 -0.76
CA THR A 2 -7.54 -22.55 0.70
C THR A 2 -8.81 -21.88 1.19
N ASP A 3 -9.44 -22.41 2.26
CA ASP A 3 -10.59 -21.75 2.85
C ASP A 3 -10.19 -20.45 3.58
N ALA A 4 -11.14 -19.51 3.72
CA ALA A 4 -10.90 -18.20 4.29
C ALA A 4 -10.32 -18.24 5.71
N LEU A 5 -10.76 -19.19 6.54
CA LEU A 5 -10.28 -19.30 7.91
C LEU A 5 -8.82 -19.76 7.96
N THR A 6 -8.46 -20.74 7.16
CA THR A 6 -7.08 -21.20 7.03
C THR A 6 -6.17 -20.12 6.49
N PHE A 7 -6.63 -19.36 5.47
CA PHE A 7 -5.90 -18.20 4.96
C PHE A 7 -5.64 -17.17 6.06
N LEU A 8 -6.66 -16.75 6.79
CA LEU A 8 -6.52 -15.75 7.86
C LEU A 8 -5.61 -16.21 8.99
N LYS A 9 -5.62 -17.50 9.35
CA LYS A 9 -4.73 -18.07 10.37
C LYS A 9 -3.27 -18.14 9.92
N THR A 10 -3.02 -18.33 8.63
CA THR A 10 -1.67 -18.63 8.11
C THR A 10 -1.01 -17.45 7.39
N ARG A 11 -1.79 -16.46 6.92
CA ARG A 11 -1.21 -15.28 6.28
C ARG A 11 -0.23 -14.57 7.20
N ARG A 12 0.86 -14.07 6.62
CA ARG A 12 1.89 -13.27 7.30
C ARG A 12 2.30 -12.11 6.41
N SER A 13 2.59 -10.99 7.05
CA SER A 13 3.33 -9.91 6.39
C SER A 13 4.71 -10.41 5.98
N ARG A 14 5.16 -10.02 4.80
CA ARG A 14 6.47 -10.40 4.25
C ARG A 14 7.29 -9.15 3.97
N PRO A 15 8.59 -9.14 4.28
CA PRO A 15 9.46 -8.03 3.91
C PRO A 15 9.46 -7.82 2.39
N ALA A 16 9.37 -6.56 1.94
CA ALA A 16 9.32 -6.23 0.51
C ALA A 16 10.49 -6.83 -0.30
N LYS A 17 11.68 -6.90 0.31
CA LYS A 17 12.90 -7.45 -0.32
C LYS A 17 12.83 -8.90 -0.75
N ILE A 18 11.90 -9.69 -0.17
CA ILE A 18 11.73 -11.12 -0.52
C ILE A 18 10.57 -11.36 -1.48
N LEU A 19 9.76 -10.34 -1.75
CA LEU A 19 8.67 -10.43 -2.70
C LEU A 19 9.23 -10.45 -4.12
N LYS A 20 8.90 -11.49 -4.86
CA LYS A 20 9.35 -11.69 -6.25
C LYS A 20 8.12 -11.92 -7.14
N GLY A 21 8.28 -11.58 -8.43
CA GLY A 21 7.23 -11.85 -9.40
C GLY A 21 6.85 -13.34 -9.52
N PRO A 22 5.80 -13.66 -10.26
CA PRO A 22 5.07 -12.69 -11.09
C PRO A 22 4.20 -11.74 -10.29
N VAL A 23 4.01 -10.51 -10.80
CA VAL A 23 3.02 -9.56 -10.27
C VAL A 23 1.66 -9.79 -10.93
N PRO A 24 0.55 -9.44 -10.28
CA PRO A 24 -0.77 -9.52 -10.91
C PRO A 24 -0.81 -8.66 -12.19
N ASP A 25 -1.46 -9.17 -13.21
CA ASP A 25 -1.79 -8.36 -14.38
C ASP A 25 -2.82 -7.28 -14.04
N LYS A 26 -3.09 -6.39 -14.99
CA LYS A 26 -4.03 -5.27 -14.77
C LYS A 26 -5.40 -5.73 -14.31
N LYS A 27 -5.93 -6.81 -14.89
CA LYS A 27 -7.26 -7.34 -14.56
C LYS A 27 -7.29 -7.95 -13.16
N ALA A 28 -6.28 -8.72 -12.79
CA ALA A 28 -6.14 -9.29 -11.46
C ALA A 28 -5.93 -8.20 -10.41
N LEU A 29 -5.10 -7.21 -10.70
CA LEU A 29 -4.89 -6.06 -9.80
C LEU A 29 -6.19 -5.28 -9.57
N GLU A 30 -6.93 -4.98 -10.63
CA GLU A 30 -8.23 -4.30 -10.53
C GLU A 30 -9.22 -5.09 -9.66
N ALA A 31 -9.29 -6.40 -9.84
CA ALA A 31 -10.12 -7.26 -9.00
C ALA A 31 -9.71 -7.21 -7.51
N LEU A 32 -8.40 -7.20 -7.21
CA LEU A 32 -7.90 -7.04 -5.85
C LEU A 32 -8.28 -5.69 -5.24
N LEU A 33 -8.15 -4.60 -6.00
CA LEU A 33 -8.53 -3.25 -5.54
C LEU A 33 -10.04 -3.14 -5.28
N ILE A 34 -10.86 -3.75 -6.13
CA ILE A 34 -12.33 -3.81 -5.93
C ILE A 34 -12.65 -4.56 -4.64
N VAL A 35 -12.02 -5.71 -4.39
CA VAL A 35 -12.22 -6.47 -3.15
C VAL A 35 -11.79 -5.67 -1.93
N ALA A 36 -10.62 -5.03 -1.97
CA ALA A 36 -10.13 -4.18 -0.89
C ALA A 36 -11.08 -3.00 -0.59
N ALA A 37 -11.63 -2.37 -1.62
CA ALA A 37 -12.57 -1.28 -1.50
C ALA A 37 -13.94 -1.69 -0.92
N ARG A 38 -14.21 -2.99 -0.72
CA ARG A 38 -15.42 -3.48 -0.04
C ARG A 38 -15.33 -3.49 1.48
N THR A 39 -14.26 -2.94 2.02
CA THR A 39 -14.10 -2.72 3.46
C THR A 39 -15.29 -1.95 4.05
N PRO A 40 -15.74 -2.28 5.27
CA PRO A 40 -16.78 -1.51 5.97
C PRO A 40 -16.42 -0.03 6.06
N ASP A 41 -17.36 0.81 5.67
CA ASP A 41 -17.20 2.26 5.59
C ASP A 41 -18.49 2.94 6.00
N HIS A 42 -18.49 3.59 7.17
CA HIS A 42 -19.66 4.22 7.72
C HIS A 42 -20.05 5.45 6.88
N GLY A 43 -21.24 5.40 6.32
CA GLY A 43 -21.76 6.46 5.47
C GLY A 43 -21.30 6.42 4.01
N LYS A 44 -20.57 5.38 3.61
CA LYS A 44 -20.04 5.21 2.22
C LYS A 44 -19.25 6.44 1.76
N LEU A 45 -18.36 6.91 2.63
CA LEU A 45 -17.53 8.08 2.37
C LEU A 45 -16.33 7.78 1.48
N GLU A 46 -15.94 6.49 1.38
CA GLU A 46 -14.77 6.02 0.62
C GLU A 46 -13.53 6.87 0.91
N PRO A 47 -13.07 6.90 2.18
CA PRO A 47 -12.03 7.82 2.62
C PRO A 47 -10.63 7.35 2.23
N TRP A 48 -10.47 6.78 1.04
CA TRP A 48 -9.20 6.30 0.50
C TRP A 48 -9.07 6.56 -0.98
N ARG A 49 -7.83 6.53 -1.44
CA ARG A 49 -7.46 6.47 -2.85
C ARG A 49 -6.33 5.47 -3.05
N PHE A 50 -6.29 4.84 -4.20
CA PHE A 50 -5.20 3.96 -4.59
C PHE A 50 -4.25 4.66 -5.57
N VAL A 51 -2.95 4.50 -5.35
CA VAL A 51 -1.93 4.83 -6.35
C VAL A 51 -1.15 3.57 -6.64
N VAL A 52 -1.17 3.14 -7.89
CA VAL A 52 -0.42 1.99 -8.37
C VAL A 52 0.94 2.45 -8.87
N LEU A 53 1.99 1.90 -8.29
CA LEU A 53 3.38 2.18 -8.67
C LEU A 53 3.97 0.94 -9.33
N GLU A 54 4.06 0.99 -10.65
CA GLU A 54 4.77 -0.02 -11.43
C GLU A 54 6.29 0.17 -11.33
N ARG A 55 7.04 -0.81 -11.81
CA ARG A 55 8.51 -0.85 -11.70
C ARG A 55 9.20 0.46 -12.12
N ALA A 56 8.76 1.09 -13.21
CA ALA A 56 9.35 2.35 -13.66
C ALA A 56 9.14 3.51 -12.67
N ALA A 57 7.94 3.57 -12.07
CA ALA A 57 7.63 4.57 -11.04
C ALA A 57 8.41 4.31 -9.75
N LEU A 58 8.53 3.05 -9.33
CA LEU A 58 9.32 2.66 -8.15
C LEU A 58 10.80 3.02 -8.32
N ARG A 59 11.37 2.79 -9.50
CA ARG A 59 12.76 3.21 -9.79
C ARG A 59 12.96 4.73 -9.71
N ARG A 60 12.02 5.52 -10.27
CA ARG A 60 12.07 6.99 -10.12
C ARG A 60 12.00 7.41 -8.66
N LEU A 61 11.14 6.76 -7.88
CA LEU A 61 11.01 7.03 -6.46
C LEU A 61 12.29 6.68 -5.69
N SER A 62 12.96 5.58 -6.03
CA SER A 62 14.27 5.22 -5.45
C SER A 62 15.32 6.31 -5.68
N ILE A 63 15.40 6.86 -6.89
CA ILE A 63 16.33 7.96 -7.22
C ILE A 63 16.00 9.20 -6.41
N LEU A 64 14.72 9.58 -6.32
CA LEU A 64 14.28 10.75 -5.56
C LEU A 64 14.61 10.60 -4.07
N VAL A 65 14.35 9.41 -3.48
CA VAL A 65 14.69 9.14 -2.08
C VAL A 65 16.19 9.29 -1.82
N ARG A 66 17.04 8.80 -2.74
CA ARG A 66 18.49 8.96 -2.63
C ARG A 66 18.90 10.45 -2.66
N SER A 67 18.37 11.22 -3.61
CA SER A 67 18.72 12.65 -3.72
C SER A 67 18.28 13.46 -2.50
N ILE A 68 17.11 13.15 -1.92
CA ILE A 68 16.64 13.80 -0.69
C ILE A 68 17.56 13.43 0.49
N ALA A 69 18.01 12.18 0.57
CA ALA A 69 18.93 11.73 1.60
C ALA A 69 20.28 12.43 1.52
N GLU A 70 20.84 12.49 0.33
CA GLU A 70 22.11 13.19 0.09
C GLU A 70 22.05 14.67 0.52
N ALA A 71 20.93 15.32 0.28
CA ALA A 71 20.69 16.71 0.68
C ALA A 71 20.48 16.89 2.19
N ALA A 72 19.97 15.87 2.89
CA ALA A 72 19.65 15.94 4.32
C ALA A 72 20.83 15.65 5.26
N GLY A 73 21.96 15.09 4.77
CA GLY A 73 23.17 14.83 5.54
C GLY A 73 23.35 13.37 5.99
N PRO A 74 24.32 13.07 6.88
CA PRO A 74 24.88 11.73 7.07
C PRO A 74 24.04 10.70 7.85
N ASP A 75 22.88 11.03 8.37
CA ASP A 75 21.96 10.06 9.01
C ASP A 75 21.23 9.17 7.99
N ILE A 76 21.97 8.70 7.01
CA ILE A 76 21.50 8.18 5.71
C ILE A 76 21.16 6.67 5.74
N VAL A 77 21.54 5.92 6.78
CA VAL A 77 21.49 4.44 6.73
C VAL A 77 20.07 3.91 6.47
N ASP A 78 19.06 4.50 7.08
CA ASP A 78 17.67 4.05 6.88
C ASP A 78 17.12 4.49 5.51
N THR A 79 17.61 5.58 4.97
CA THR A 79 17.20 6.09 3.66
C THR A 79 17.76 5.25 2.52
N VAL A 80 18.98 4.74 2.63
CA VAL A 80 19.54 3.79 1.65
C VAL A 80 18.75 2.49 1.62
N LYS A 81 18.35 1.97 2.77
CA LYS A 81 17.48 0.79 2.85
C LYS A 81 16.11 1.02 2.21
N THR A 82 15.51 2.20 2.48
CA THR A 82 14.23 2.58 1.90
C THR A 82 14.33 2.72 0.39
N ALA A 83 15.36 3.41 -0.12
CA ALA A 83 15.59 3.54 -1.56
C ALA A 83 15.76 2.17 -2.24
N HIS A 84 16.47 1.23 -1.61
CA HIS A 84 16.67 -0.11 -2.12
C HIS A 84 15.37 -0.92 -2.24
N GLN A 85 14.43 -0.74 -1.31
CA GLN A 85 13.12 -1.38 -1.41
C GLN A 85 12.34 -0.93 -2.65
N PHE A 86 12.39 0.37 -2.97
CA PHE A 86 11.78 0.90 -4.19
C PHE A 86 12.52 0.44 -5.45
N GLU A 87 13.85 0.39 -5.41
CA GLU A 87 14.67 -0.04 -6.55
C GLU A 87 14.40 -1.50 -6.95
N THR A 88 14.23 -2.39 -5.98
CA THR A 88 14.01 -3.82 -6.19
C THR A 88 12.53 -4.17 -6.36
N GLY A 89 11.63 -3.30 -5.96
CA GLY A 89 10.19 -3.51 -6.08
C GLY A 89 9.73 -3.66 -7.53
N THR A 90 8.70 -4.46 -7.72
CA THR A 90 8.11 -4.75 -9.04
C THR A 90 6.74 -4.11 -9.21
N LEU A 91 5.97 -4.05 -8.13
CA LEU A 91 4.65 -3.44 -8.05
C LEU A 91 4.40 -3.01 -6.59
N ALA A 92 3.82 -1.84 -6.40
CA ALA A 92 3.30 -1.41 -5.11
C ALA A 92 1.94 -0.73 -5.28
N VAL A 93 1.09 -0.91 -4.30
CA VAL A 93 -0.17 -0.16 -4.15
C VAL A 93 -0.04 0.72 -2.92
N VAL A 94 -0.16 2.02 -3.12
CA VAL A 94 -0.22 3.00 -2.04
C VAL A 94 -1.68 3.27 -1.73
N VAL A 95 -2.10 3.03 -0.50
CA VAL A 95 -3.41 3.43 -0.01
C VAL A 95 -3.24 4.80 0.65
N ILE A 96 -3.90 5.79 0.10
CA ILE A 96 -3.86 7.17 0.61
C ILE A 96 -5.15 7.41 1.38
N GLU A 97 -5.04 7.70 2.66
CA GLU A 97 -6.16 8.21 3.44
C GLU A 97 -6.62 9.55 2.88
N SER A 98 -7.90 9.65 2.58
CA SER A 98 -8.53 10.82 1.97
C SER A 98 -9.85 11.13 2.67
N PRO A 99 -9.79 11.60 3.93
CA PRO A 99 -10.98 11.81 4.72
C PRO A 99 -11.91 12.84 4.09
N LYS A 100 -13.21 12.59 4.19
CA LYS A 100 -14.26 13.47 3.72
C LYS A 100 -14.80 14.31 4.87
N VAL A 101 -15.12 15.55 4.58
CA VAL A 101 -15.80 16.41 5.56
C VAL A 101 -17.20 15.86 5.80
N CYS A 102 -17.45 15.39 7.01
CA CYS A 102 -18.75 14.87 7.42
C CYS A 102 -19.01 15.21 8.89
N LYS A 103 -20.13 15.89 9.16
CA LYS A 103 -20.52 16.22 10.55
C LYS A 103 -21.10 15.01 11.31
N LYS A 104 -21.54 13.99 10.57
CA LYS A 104 -22.26 12.84 11.13
C LYS A 104 -21.32 11.74 11.62
N PHE A 105 -20.16 11.57 10.96
CA PHE A 105 -19.23 10.49 11.25
C PHE A 105 -17.85 11.06 11.63
N PRO A 106 -17.27 10.60 12.75
CA PRO A 106 -15.94 11.03 13.18
C PRO A 106 -14.85 10.66 12.17
N VAL A 107 -13.82 11.51 12.04
CA VAL A 107 -12.67 11.25 11.15
C VAL A 107 -11.96 9.96 11.51
N ILE A 108 -11.89 9.57 12.78
CA ILE A 108 -11.24 8.36 13.24
C ILE A 108 -11.85 7.08 12.63
N GLU A 109 -13.16 7.06 12.39
CA GLU A 109 -13.80 5.92 11.72
C GLU A 109 -13.34 5.80 10.27
N GLN A 110 -13.11 6.92 9.61
CA GLN A 110 -12.57 6.96 8.24
C GLN A 110 -11.13 6.45 8.20
N THR A 111 -10.31 6.81 9.19
CA THR A 111 -8.94 6.30 9.36
C THR A 111 -8.94 4.77 9.54
N TYR A 112 -9.83 4.23 10.36
CA TYR A 112 -9.95 2.79 10.54
C TYR A 112 -10.39 2.07 9.26
N SER A 113 -11.32 2.65 8.51
CA SER A 113 -11.75 2.11 7.22
C SER A 113 -10.59 2.09 6.21
N ALA A 114 -9.80 3.16 6.12
CA ALA A 114 -8.61 3.20 5.26
C ALA A 114 -7.55 2.16 5.69
N GLY A 115 -7.35 1.97 7.00
CA GLY A 115 -6.48 0.91 7.54
C GLY A 115 -6.96 -0.50 7.19
N ALA A 116 -8.27 -0.74 7.25
CA ALA A 116 -8.85 -2.03 6.88
C ALA A 116 -8.73 -2.33 5.37
N VAL A 117 -8.78 -1.30 4.51
CA VAL A 117 -8.45 -1.44 3.08
C VAL A 117 -7.01 -1.95 2.89
N CYS A 118 -6.05 -1.41 3.65
CA CYS A 118 -4.67 -1.90 3.60
C CYS A 118 -4.57 -3.38 3.98
N LEU A 119 -5.28 -3.81 5.04
CA LEU A 119 -5.30 -5.22 5.44
C LEU A 119 -5.89 -6.12 4.36
N SER A 120 -6.91 -5.64 3.65
CA SER A 120 -7.59 -6.41 2.60
C SER A 120 -6.74 -6.62 1.33
N LEU A 121 -5.64 -5.86 1.18
CA LEU A 121 -4.66 -6.01 0.09
C LEU A 121 -3.50 -6.96 0.43
N LEU A 122 -3.35 -7.35 1.70
CA LEU A 122 -2.28 -8.22 2.20
C LEU A 122 -2.67 -9.69 2.15
#